data_0314b8aeecd6087ed0c5482885cfd749
#
_entry.id   0314b8aeecd6087ed0c5482885cfd749
#
_cell.length_a   1.000
_cell.length_b   1.000
_cell.length_c   1.000
_cell.angle_alpha   90.00
_cell.angle_beta   90.00
_cell.angle_gamma   90.00
#
_symmetry.space_group_name_H-M   'P 1'
#
loop_
_entity.id
_entity.type
_entity.pdbx_description
1 polymer ?
#
loop_
_entity_poly.entity_id
_entity_poly.type
_entity_poly.pdbx_seq_one_letter_code
_entity_poly.pdbx_strand_id
1 'polypeptide(L)'
;SIENIKYIFACKDYVRFRMTGEAYAERTDYSGSGLLNLHTGEYDEHILELFGIGALNDALPPLRNATDICGYVSAEAARKTGLKAGTPVAGGMFDINACALSASVAAPEHVCMVAGTWSINEFIRPEPVTDGRVLMNSLFCIPGWYLIEESSATSAGNLAWYLRNLAQKSDDIYTEINKETASISPADSCPIFLPFIMASNVHPNAKGSFIGINAYHTRAHIVRSIYEGIA
;
A
#
# COMPACT_ATOMS: atom_id res chain seq x y z
N SER A 1 6.23 17.59 25.74
CA SER A 1 4.94 18.21 25.43
C SER A 1 4.87 18.49 23.94
N ILE A 2 3.69 18.57 23.39
CA ILE A 2 3.40 18.87 21.97
C ILE A 2 4.11 20.17 21.54
N GLU A 3 4.18 21.16 22.42
CA GLU A 3 4.82 22.47 22.19
C GLU A 3 6.31 22.40 21.82
N ASN A 4 6.98 21.27 22.06
CA ASN A 4 8.39 21.08 21.73
C ASN A 4 8.61 20.34 20.40
N ILE A 5 7.55 20.00 19.68
CA ILE A 5 7.65 19.36 18.37
C ILE A 5 7.94 20.45 17.35
N LYS A 6 9.11 20.37 16.72
CA LYS A 6 9.52 21.34 15.68
C LYS A 6 9.04 20.91 14.30
N TYR A 7 9.12 19.63 13.99
CA TYR A 7 8.70 19.07 12.71
C TYR A 7 8.10 17.68 12.87
N ILE A 8 7.11 17.38 12.04
CA ILE A 8 6.53 16.06 11.86
C ILE A 8 6.88 15.60 10.46
N PHE A 9 7.54 14.44 10.35
CA PHE A 9 7.99 13.90 9.07
C PHE A 9 7.41 12.51 8.81
N ALA A 10 7.05 12.23 7.55
CA ALA A 10 7.02 10.87 7.05
C ALA A 10 8.44 10.27 7.03
N CYS A 11 8.54 8.94 7.00
CA CYS A 11 9.84 8.26 7.13
C CYS A 11 10.86 8.72 6.09
N LYS A 12 10.48 8.79 4.81
CA LYS A 12 11.38 9.23 3.74
C LYS A 12 11.79 10.70 3.87
N ASP A 13 10.87 11.55 4.33
CA ASP A 13 11.12 12.97 4.50
C ASP A 13 12.08 13.23 5.65
N TYR A 14 12.00 12.43 6.72
CA TYR A 14 13.00 12.45 7.78
C TYR A 14 14.38 12.02 7.28
N VAL A 15 14.48 10.99 6.46
CA VAL A 15 15.75 10.57 5.85
C VAL A 15 16.32 11.70 4.99
N ARG A 16 15.49 12.31 4.15
CA ARG A 16 15.89 13.47 3.33
C ARG A 16 16.37 14.64 4.19
N PHE A 17 15.64 14.98 5.25
CA PHE A 17 16.04 16.01 6.22
C PHE A 17 17.42 15.70 6.84
N ARG A 18 17.67 14.45 7.22
CA ARG A 18 18.98 14.03 7.77
C ARG A 18 20.11 14.11 6.74
N MET A 19 19.79 14.00 5.45
CA MET A 19 20.76 14.14 4.36
C MET A 19 21.08 15.61 4.03
N THR A 20 20.07 16.48 4.08
CA THR A 20 20.17 17.85 3.57
C THR A 20 20.21 18.93 4.65
N GLY A 21 19.55 18.69 5.78
CA GLY A 21 19.25 19.70 6.79
C GLY A 21 18.00 20.53 6.49
N GLU A 22 17.38 20.36 5.32
CA GLU A 22 16.21 21.11 4.88
C GLU A 22 14.91 20.39 5.20
N ALA A 23 13.99 21.08 5.88
CA ALA A 23 12.71 20.51 6.30
C ALA A 23 11.62 20.74 5.24
N TYR A 24 11.25 19.68 4.53
CA TYR A 24 10.14 19.65 3.57
C TYR A 24 9.33 18.37 3.72
N ALA A 25 8.06 18.43 3.37
CA ALA A 25 7.16 17.29 3.20
C ALA A 25 6.89 17.10 1.70
N GLU A 26 6.65 15.86 1.28
CA GLU A 26 6.39 15.59 -0.13
C GLU A 26 4.92 15.23 -0.34
N ARG A 27 4.29 15.84 -1.35
CA ARG A 27 2.83 15.85 -1.56
C ARG A 27 2.21 14.47 -1.72
N THR A 28 2.85 13.55 -2.44
CA THR A 28 2.24 12.23 -2.68
C THR A 28 2.10 11.44 -1.39
N ASP A 29 3.11 11.47 -0.53
CA ASP A 29 3.14 10.79 0.76
C ASP A 29 2.12 11.41 1.75
N TYR A 30 2.10 12.74 1.84
CA TYR A 30 1.18 13.42 2.74
C TYR A 30 -0.29 13.38 2.26
N SER A 31 -0.53 13.27 0.96
CA SER A 31 -1.87 12.98 0.45
C SER A 31 -2.33 11.57 0.80
N GLY A 32 -1.43 10.58 0.71
CA GLY A 32 -1.71 9.20 1.12
C GLY A 32 -1.95 9.05 2.63
N SER A 33 -1.35 9.93 3.46
CA SER A 33 -1.62 9.97 4.90
C SER A 33 -2.97 10.60 5.26
N GLY A 34 -3.68 11.18 4.29
CA GLY A 34 -4.97 11.86 4.49
C GLY A 34 -4.86 13.25 5.13
N LEU A 35 -3.68 13.87 5.16
CA LEU A 35 -3.47 15.20 5.74
C LEU A 35 -3.65 16.34 4.74
N LEU A 36 -3.73 16.04 3.45
CA LEU A 36 -3.95 17.03 2.40
C LEU A 36 -5.37 16.98 1.88
N ASN A 37 -5.88 18.14 1.53
CA ASN A 37 -7.04 18.24 0.66
C ASN A 37 -6.63 17.83 -0.76
N LEU A 38 -7.22 16.78 -1.30
CA LEU A 38 -6.85 16.23 -2.60
C LEU A 38 -7.09 17.19 -3.77
N HIS A 39 -8.07 18.11 -3.66
CA HIS A 39 -8.37 19.08 -4.71
C HIS A 39 -7.38 20.24 -4.75
N THR A 40 -6.92 20.70 -3.59
CA THR A 40 -5.95 21.81 -3.50
C THR A 40 -4.50 21.30 -3.47
N GLY A 41 -4.27 20.08 -3.03
CA GLY A 41 -2.94 19.51 -2.79
C GLY A 41 -2.20 20.17 -1.62
N GLU A 42 -2.91 20.88 -0.75
CA GLU A 42 -2.36 21.60 0.41
C GLU A 42 -2.91 21.02 1.71
N TYR A 43 -2.25 21.35 2.84
CA TYR A 43 -2.78 21.06 4.17
C TYR A 43 -4.16 21.70 4.34
N ASP A 44 -5.03 21.02 5.07
CA ASP A 44 -6.39 21.51 5.33
C ASP A 44 -6.62 21.51 6.86
N GLU A 45 -6.80 22.70 7.42
CA GLU A 45 -7.00 22.88 8.86
C GLU A 45 -8.19 22.09 9.38
N HIS A 46 -9.28 22.00 8.61
CA HIS A 46 -10.44 21.22 8.99
C HIS A 46 -10.13 19.72 9.10
N ILE A 47 -9.33 19.19 8.19
CA ILE A 47 -8.85 17.80 8.25
C ILE A 47 -7.99 17.59 9.49
N LEU A 48 -7.05 18.51 9.76
CA LEU A 48 -6.19 18.42 10.95
C LEU A 48 -6.98 18.46 12.25
N GLU A 49 -8.03 19.27 12.32
CA GLU A 49 -8.94 19.30 13.46
C GLU A 49 -9.73 18.01 13.63
N LEU A 50 -10.25 17.42 12.55
CA LEU A 50 -10.92 16.12 12.57
C LEU A 50 -10.03 15.00 13.14
N PHE A 51 -8.73 15.04 12.87
CA PHE A 51 -7.75 14.13 13.46
C PHE A 51 -7.31 14.52 14.88
N GLY A 52 -7.76 15.65 15.41
CA GLY A 52 -7.36 16.15 16.73
C GLY A 52 -5.90 16.64 16.78
N ILE A 53 -5.34 17.01 15.67
CA ILE A 53 -3.93 17.46 15.52
C ILE A 53 -3.80 18.90 15.00
N GLY A 54 -4.88 19.70 15.05
CA GLY A 54 -4.86 21.11 14.63
C GLY A 54 -3.75 21.94 15.30
N ALA A 55 -3.45 21.67 16.58
CA ALA A 55 -2.35 22.32 17.30
C ALA A 55 -0.93 22.01 16.74
N LEU A 56 -0.81 21.06 15.81
CA LEU A 56 0.46 20.67 15.18
C LEU A 56 0.63 21.23 13.75
N ASN A 57 -0.28 22.08 13.30
CA ASN A 57 -0.23 22.67 11.96
C ASN A 57 1.14 23.32 11.68
N ASP A 58 1.65 24.12 12.62
CA ASP A 58 2.94 24.79 12.48
C ASP A 58 4.16 23.84 12.48
N ALA A 59 3.97 22.60 12.90
CA ALA A 59 5.00 21.57 12.87
C ALA A 59 5.03 20.77 11.55
N LEU A 60 4.06 20.97 10.67
CA LEU A 60 4.03 20.33 9.34
C LEU A 60 5.00 21.09 8.42
N PRO A 61 5.98 20.40 7.79
CA PRO A 61 6.95 21.04 6.91
C PRO A 61 6.29 21.56 5.61
N PRO A 62 6.85 22.61 4.97
CA PRO A 62 6.36 23.07 3.68
C PRO A 62 6.38 21.97 2.63
N LEU A 63 5.34 21.93 1.80
CA LEU A 63 5.13 20.90 0.78
C LEU A 63 6.03 21.09 -0.45
N ARG A 64 6.49 19.98 -1.02
CA ARG A 64 7.23 19.89 -2.28
C ARG A 64 6.67 18.78 -3.16
N ASN A 65 6.93 18.87 -4.45
CA ASN A 65 6.61 17.81 -5.39
C ASN A 65 7.74 16.75 -5.42
N ALA A 66 7.44 15.58 -5.93
CA ALA A 66 8.37 14.46 -6.00
C ALA A 66 9.70 14.79 -6.71
N THR A 67 9.65 15.62 -7.74
CA THR A 67 10.81 16.01 -8.57
C THR A 67 11.51 17.28 -8.14
N ASP A 68 10.97 18.02 -7.17
CA ASP A 68 11.59 19.26 -6.68
C ASP A 68 12.92 18.96 -5.97
N ILE A 69 13.92 19.80 -6.18
CA ILE A 69 15.16 19.72 -5.40
C ILE A 69 14.89 20.26 -4.01
N CYS A 70 14.99 19.37 -3.02
CA CYS A 70 14.72 19.63 -1.60
C CYS A 70 16.00 19.86 -0.78
N GLY A 71 17.09 20.18 -1.43
CA GLY A 71 18.38 20.43 -0.81
C GLY A 71 19.51 19.61 -1.42
N TYR A 72 20.65 19.63 -0.76
CA TYR A 72 21.86 18.98 -1.23
C TYR A 72 22.49 18.17 -0.09
N VAL A 73 23.14 17.06 -0.45
CA VAL A 73 23.83 16.21 0.55
C VAL A 73 24.85 17.07 1.33
N SER A 74 24.65 17.18 2.63
CA SER A 74 25.50 17.95 3.54
C SER A 74 26.86 17.25 3.71
N ALA A 75 27.89 18.01 4.14
CA ALA A 75 29.20 17.45 4.44
C ALA A 75 29.13 16.38 5.56
N GLU A 76 28.23 16.54 6.53
CA GLU A 76 28.01 15.56 7.58
C GLU A 76 27.41 14.27 7.04
N ALA A 77 26.34 14.37 6.23
CA ALA A 77 25.73 13.22 5.59
C ALA A 77 26.71 12.49 4.68
N ALA A 78 27.49 13.22 3.88
CA ALA A 78 28.54 12.66 3.03
C ALA A 78 29.54 11.80 3.81
N ARG A 79 30.01 12.27 4.95
CA ARG A 79 30.94 11.50 5.81
C ARG A 79 30.31 10.21 6.35
N LYS A 80 28.99 10.22 6.65
CA LYS A 80 28.30 9.06 7.23
C LYS A 80 27.88 8.02 6.20
N THR A 81 27.61 8.44 4.97
CA THR A 81 26.99 7.59 3.95
C THR A 81 27.90 7.23 2.79
N GLY A 82 29.02 7.95 2.62
CA GLY A 82 29.88 7.82 1.45
C GLY A 82 29.36 8.56 0.20
N LEU A 83 28.21 9.22 0.28
CA LEU A 83 27.69 10.03 -0.81
C LEU A 83 28.55 11.29 -1.03
N LYS A 84 28.58 11.81 -2.25
CA LYS A 84 29.28 13.05 -2.55
C LYS A 84 28.52 14.25 -1.96
N ALA A 85 29.20 15.07 -1.18
CA ALA A 85 28.64 16.35 -0.71
C ALA A 85 28.22 17.23 -1.88
N GLY A 86 27.11 17.94 -1.76
CA GLY A 86 26.55 18.79 -2.80
C GLY A 86 25.75 18.04 -3.88
N THR A 87 25.56 16.72 -3.77
CA THR A 87 24.64 15.98 -4.66
C THR A 87 23.22 16.50 -4.39
N PRO A 88 22.44 16.88 -5.42
CA PRO A 88 21.04 17.30 -5.26
C PRO A 88 20.18 16.13 -4.77
N VAL A 89 19.24 16.45 -3.88
CA VAL A 89 18.29 15.49 -3.31
C VAL A 89 16.87 15.93 -3.67
N ALA A 90 16.17 15.08 -4.41
CA ALA A 90 14.80 15.34 -4.82
C ALA A 90 13.79 15.05 -3.70
N GLY A 91 12.53 15.47 -3.89
CA GLY A 91 11.42 15.23 -2.96
C GLY A 91 11.21 13.73 -2.68
N GLY A 92 11.39 12.92 -3.70
CA GLY A 92 11.00 11.50 -3.65
C GLY A 92 9.49 11.37 -3.82
N MET A 93 8.96 10.19 -3.61
CA MET A 93 7.52 9.95 -3.72
C MET A 93 7.08 8.90 -2.70
N PHE A 94 5.78 8.80 -2.48
CA PHE A 94 5.17 7.74 -1.68
C PHE A 94 5.55 6.36 -2.27
N ASP A 95 5.77 5.37 -1.43
CA ASP A 95 6.25 4.04 -1.87
C ASP A 95 5.26 3.35 -2.83
N ILE A 96 3.96 3.49 -2.62
CA ILE A 96 2.90 3.01 -3.51
C ILE A 96 3.01 3.70 -4.88
N ASN A 97 3.22 5.02 -4.91
CA ASN A 97 3.47 5.77 -6.15
C ASN A 97 4.70 5.23 -6.89
N ALA A 98 5.76 4.90 -6.15
CA ALA A 98 6.98 4.33 -6.74
C ALA A 98 6.72 2.92 -7.32
N CYS A 99 5.94 2.10 -6.63
CA CYS A 99 5.51 0.78 -7.12
C CYS A 99 4.68 0.91 -8.40
N ALA A 100 3.64 1.74 -8.40
CA ALA A 100 2.79 1.97 -9.56
C ALA A 100 3.62 2.46 -10.77
N LEU A 101 4.49 3.46 -10.57
CA LEU A 101 5.34 3.99 -11.63
C LEU A 101 6.33 2.95 -12.16
N SER A 102 6.95 2.15 -11.28
CA SER A 102 7.87 1.08 -11.67
C SER A 102 7.17 -0.05 -12.46
N ALA A 103 5.88 -0.27 -12.17
CA ALA A 103 5.01 -1.17 -12.93
C ALA A 103 4.45 -0.53 -14.22
N SER A 104 4.96 0.65 -14.61
CA SER A 104 4.56 1.40 -15.81
C SER A 104 3.11 1.92 -15.77
N VAL A 105 2.56 2.18 -14.60
CA VAL A 105 1.28 2.88 -14.45
C VAL A 105 1.50 4.37 -14.74
N ALA A 106 1.54 4.71 -16.01
CA ALA A 106 1.73 6.08 -16.49
C ALA A 106 0.57 6.56 -17.40
N ALA A 107 -0.45 5.71 -17.60
CA ALA A 107 -1.64 5.98 -18.37
C ALA A 107 -2.86 5.29 -17.75
N PRO A 108 -4.10 5.83 -17.94
CA PRO A 108 -5.31 5.32 -17.27
C PRO A 108 -5.68 3.86 -17.57
N GLU A 109 -5.21 3.33 -18.68
CA GLU A 109 -5.42 1.96 -19.11
C GLU A 109 -4.48 0.95 -18.43
N HIS A 110 -3.52 1.42 -17.65
CA HIS A 110 -2.59 0.57 -16.94
C HIS A 110 -3.04 0.36 -15.49
N VAL A 111 -2.96 -0.87 -15.04
CA VAL A 111 -3.25 -1.28 -13.65
C VAL A 111 -2.04 -2.02 -13.10
N CYS A 112 -1.57 -1.64 -11.94
CA CYS A 112 -0.63 -2.43 -11.16
C CYS A 112 -1.41 -3.33 -10.22
N MET A 113 -1.17 -4.63 -10.27
CA MET A 113 -1.72 -5.60 -9.33
C MET A 113 -0.59 -6.17 -8.47
N VAL A 114 -0.69 -5.98 -7.16
CA VAL A 114 0.23 -6.56 -6.19
C VAL A 114 -0.47 -7.73 -5.49
N ALA A 115 -0.07 -8.95 -5.85
CA ALA A 115 -0.57 -10.17 -5.22
C ALA A 115 0.38 -10.63 -4.10
N GLY A 116 0.38 -9.89 -3.00
CA GLY A 116 1.18 -10.17 -1.81
C GLY A 116 0.36 -10.74 -0.67
N THR A 117 0.75 -10.47 0.58
CA THR A 117 -0.06 -10.76 1.78
C THR A 117 -1.43 -10.07 1.68
N TRP A 118 -1.43 -8.84 1.17
CA TRP A 118 -2.59 -8.09 0.74
C TRP A 118 -2.74 -8.18 -0.78
N SER A 119 -3.96 -8.05 -1.28
CA SER A 119 -4.25 -7.76 -2.68
C SER A 119 -4.36 -6.24 -2.83
N ILE A 120 -3.57 -5.66 -3.73
CA ILE A 120 -3.59 -4.23 -3.97
C ILE A 120 -3.71 -4.02 -5.48
N ASN A 121 -4.67 -3.21 -5.90
CA ASN A 121 -4.86 -2.79 -7.28
C ASN A 121 -4.70 -1.28 -7.36
N GLU A 122 -3.79 -0.82 -8.20
CA GLU A 122 -3.45 0.59 -8.36
C GLU A 122 -3.63 1.02 -9.80
N PHE A 123 -4.27 2.16 -10.01
CA PHE A 123 -4.44 2.79 -11.32
C PHE A 123 -4.56 4.30 -11.15
N ILE A 124 -4.40 5.05 -12.25
CA ILE A 124 -4.45 6.51 -12.21
C ILE A 124 -5.71 7.07 -12.86
N ARG A 125 -6.19 8.19 -12.33
CA ARG A 125 -7.34 8.95 -12.86
C ARG A 125 -7.10 10.46 -12.77
N PRO A 126 -7.74 11.26 -13.66
CA PRO A 126 -7.68 12.72 -13.58
C PRO A 126 -8.47 13.30 -12.40
N GLU A 127 -9.34 12.49 -11.79
CA GLU A 127 -10.17 12.88 -10.64
C GLU A 127 -10.17 11.78 -9.58
N PRO A 128 -10.19 12.13 -8.28
CA PRO A 128 -10.23 11.14 -7.20
C PRO A 128 -11.60 10.46 -7.15
N VAL A 129 -11.65 9.24 -6.61
CA VAL A 129 -12.88 8.48 -6.33
C VAL A 129 -13.24 8.66 -4.87
N THR A 130 -14.20 9.57 -4.57
CA THR A 130 -14.53 9.96 -3.19
C THR A 130 -15.88 9.45 -2.69
N ASP A 131 -16.49 8.51 -3.42
CA ASP A 131 -17.81 7.94 -3.10
C ASP A 131 -17.76 6.68 -2.20
N GLY A 132 -16.61 6.38 -1.61
CA GLY A 132 -16.40 5.25 -0.70
C GLY A 132 -16.23 3.89 -1.38
N ARG A 133 -16.14 3.84 -2.72
CA ARG A 133 -15.94 2.58 -3.47
C ARG A 133 -14.50 2.09 -3.48
N VAL A 134 -13.54 2.94 -3.15
CA VAL A 134 -12.12 2.61 -3.10
C VAL A 134 -11.55 2.89 -1.73
N LEU A 135 -10.50 2.19 -1.36
CA LEU A 135 -9.89 2.33 -0.04
C LEU A 135 -9.15 3.66 0.09
N MET A 136 -8.35 4.03 -0.90
CA MET A 136 -7.49 5.20 -0.81
C MET A 136 -7.40 5.95 -2.15
N ASN A 137 -7.24 7.26 -2.03
CA ASN A 137 -6.81 8.15 -3.10
C ASN A 137 -5.60 8.94 -2.63
N SER A 138 -4.61 9.10 -3.48
CA SER A 138 -3.48 10.00 -3.23
C SER A 138 -3.16 10.82 -4.47
N LEU A 139 -2.42 11.90 -4.30
CA LEU A 139 -1.84 12.61 -5.44
C LEU A 139 -0.81 11.68 -6.11
N PHE A 140 -0.81 11.64 -7.42
CA PHE A 140 0.19 10.88 -8.14
C PHE A 140 1.45 11.71 -8.37
N CYS A 141 2.60 11.06 -8.51
CA CYS A 141 3.88 11.74 -8.74
C CYS A 141 3.94 12.47 -10.10
N ILE A 142 3.07 12.12 -11.04
CA ILE A 142 2.87 12.86 -12.29
C ILE A 142 1.75 13.87 -12.03
N PRO A 143 2.01 15.20 -12.13
CA PRO A 143 1.01 16.22 -11.84
C PRO A 143 -0.27 16.08 -12.69
N GLY A 144 -1.41 16.37 -12.05
CA GLY A 144 -2.73 16.29 -12.71
C GLY A 144 -3.37 14.90 -12.63
N TRP A 145 -2.73 13.94 -11.99
CA TRP A 145 -3.25 12.60 -11.79
C TRP A 145 -3.37 12.25 -10.31
N TYR A 146 -4.34 11.40 -10.01
CA TYR A 146 -4.51 10.76 -8.71
C TYR A 146 -4.21 9.28 -8.83
N LEU A 147 -3.51 8.72 -7.86
CA LEU A 147 -3.37 7.28 -7.69
C LEU A 147 -4.58 6.79 -6.89
N ILE A 148 -5.30 5.87 -7.48
CA ILE A 148 -6.44 5.20 -6.87
C ILE A 148 -5.98 3.83 -6.43
N GLU A 149 -6.24 3.50 -5.17
CA GLU A 149 -5.86 2.23 -4.59
C GLU A 149 -7.09 1.51 -4.05
N GLU A 150 -7.28 0.29 -4.50
CA GLU A 150 -8.16 -0.69 -3.87
C GLU A 150 -7.29 -1.77 -3.26
N SER A 151 -7.31 -1.89 -1.94
CA SER A 151 -6.52 -2.91 -1.25
C SER A 151 -7.35 -3.65 -0.21
N SER A 152 -7.03 -4.92 -0.03
CA SER A 152 -7.69 -5.75 0.96
C SER A 152 -6.77 -6.83 1.54
N ALA A 153 -7.04 -7.22 2.80
CA ALA A 153 -6.32 -8.29 3.48
C ALA A 153 -6.81 -9.69 3.04
N THR A 154 -7.25 -9.83 1.79
CA THR A 154 -7.94 -11.04 1.28
C THR A 154 -7.07 -11.90 0.36
N SER A 155 -5.77 -11.63 0.25
CA SER A 155 -4.85 -12.32 -0.65
C SER A 155 -4.06 -13.45 0.05
N ALA A 156 -2.78 -13.60 -0.26
CA ALA A 156 -1.93 -14.73 0.18
C ALA A 156 -1.86 -14.93 1.71
N GLY A 157 -2.26 -13.93 2.50
CA GLY A 157 -2.43 -14.08 3.94
C GLY A 157 -3.40 -15.20 4.33
N ASN A 158 -4.45 -15.45 3.52
CA ASN A 158 -5.40 -16.53 3.72
C ASN A 158 -4.74 -17.91 3.52
N LEU A 159 -3.95 -18.06 2.45
CA LEU A 159 -3.18 -19.29 2.22
C LEU A 159 -2.17 -19.53 3.34
N ALA A 160 -1.43 -18.50 3.73
CA ALA A 160 -0.45 -18.61 4.83
C ALA A 160 -1.13 -19.01 6.16
N TRP A 161 -2.32 -18.48 6.43
CA TRP A 161 -3.11 -18.90 7.59
C TRP A 161 -3.50 -20.38 7.51
N TYR A 162 -4.00 -20.84 6.35
CA TYR A 162 -4.36 -22.24 6.13
C TYR A 162 -3.17 -23.16 6.35
N LEU A 163 -2.03 -22.86 5.74
CA LEU A 163 -0.81 -23.67 5.85
C LEU A 163 -0.30 -23.75 7.29
N ARG A 164 -0.35 -22.64 8.02
CA ARG A 164 0.12 -22.60 9.41
C ARG A 164 -0.78 -23.37 10.38
N ASN A 165 -2.11 -23.35 10.16
CA ASN A 165 -3.05 -23.82 11.17
C ASN A 165 -3.73 -25.15 10.81
N LEU A 166 -3.85 -25.49 9.53
CA LEU A 166 -4.63 -26.65 9.07
C LEU A 166 -3.85 -27.64 8.21
N ALA A 167 -2.74 -27.23 7.57
CA ALA A 167 -1.92 -28.14 6.80
C ALA A 167 -0.91 -28.90 7.67
N GLN A 168 -0.53 -30.11 7.24
CA GLN A 168 0.61 -30.80 7.83
C GLN A 168 1.90 -30.04 7.49
N LYS A 169 2.81 -29.94 8.46
CA LYS A 169 4.11 -29.29 8.26
C LYS A 169 4.97 -30.09 7.30
N SER A 170 5.54 -29.45 6.31
CA SER A 170 6.51 -29.99 5.37
C SER A 170 7.50 -28.87 5.01
N ASP A 171 8.75 -29.23 4.77
CA ASP A 171 9.79 -28.27 4.38
C ASP A 171 9.56 -27.73 2.97
N ASP A 172 8.80 -28.44 2.13
CA ASP A 172 8.49 -28.05 0.75
C ASP A 172 6.98 -27.94 0.49
N ILE A 173 6.22 -27.46 1.47
CA ILE A 173 4.77 -27.41 1.46
C ILE A 173 4.20 -26.72 0.21
N TYR A 174 4.83 -25.64 -0.26
CA TYR A 174 4.33 -24.89 -1.44
C TYR A 174 4.46 -25.72 -2.73
N THR A 175 5.54 -26.42 -2.94
CA THR A 175 5.70 -27.33 -4.09
C THR A 175 4.69 -28.46 -4.03
N GLU A 176 4.48 -29.05 -2.85
CA GLU A 176 3.49 -30.13 -2.67
C GLU A 176 2.08 -29.67 -3.02
N ILE A 177 1.59 -28.58 -2.42
CA ILE A 177 0.23 -28.11 -2.65
C ILE A 177 0.02 -27.63 -4.09
N ASN A 178 1.02 -27.02 -4.72
CA ASN A 178 0.95 -26.62 -6.12
C ASN A 178 0.84 -27.83 -7.03
N LYS A 179 1.62 -28.88 -6.79
CA LYS A 179 1.55 -30.13 -7.54
C LYS A 179 0.19 -30.82 -7.38
N GLU A 180 -0.32 -30.91 -6.14
CA GLU A 180 -1.63 -31.49 -5.86
C GLU A 180 -2.75 -30.70 -6.54
N THR A 181 -2.73 -29.38 -6.40
CA THR A 181 -3.75 -28.49 -7.01
C THR A 181 -3.73 -28.57 -8.53
N ALA A 182 -2.55 -28.66 -9.15
CA ALA A 182 -2.40 -28.82 -10.58
C ALA A 182 -2.90 -30.21 -11.09
N SER A 183 -3.05 -31.20 -10.20
CA SER A 183 -3.52 -32.55 -10.59
C SER A 183 -5.03 -32.69 -10.70
N ILE A 184 -5.80 -31.75 -10.14
CA ILE A 184 -7.26 -31.76 -10.29
C ILE A 184 -7.70 -31.08 -11.58
N SER A 185 -8.76 -31.63 -12.18
CA SER A 185 -9.29 -31.07 -13.42
C SER A 185 -9.82 -29.65 -13.24
N PRO A 186 -9.60 -28.73 -14.20
CA PRO A 186 -10.28 -27.44 -14.21
C PRO A 186 -11.82 -27.53 -14.13
N ALA A 187 -12.40 -28.64 -14.58
CA ALA A 187 -13.84 -28.91 -14.55
C ALA A 187 -14.34 -29.44 -13.19
N ASP A 188 -13.44 -29.81 -12.27
CA ASP A 188 -13.86 -30.33 -10.98
C ASP A 188 -14.46 -29.20 -10.15
N SER A 189 -15.61 -29.52 -9.53
CA SER A 189 -16.23 -28.58 -8.59
C SER A 189 -15.37 -28.43 -7.32
N CYS A 190 -15.05 -27.21 -6.93
CA CYS A 190 -14.39 -26.89 -5.67
C CYS A 190 -15.36 -26.18 -4.72
N PRO A 191 -15.13 -26.24 -3.41
CA PRO A 191 -15.84 -25.38 -2.48
C PRO A 191 -15.64 -23.90 -2.83
N ILE A 192 -16.58 -23.06 -2.45
CA ILE A 192 -16.38 -21.60 -2.50
C ILE A 192 -15.66 -21.19 -1.24
N PHE A 193 -14.53 -20.50 -1.38
CA PHE A 193 -13.83 -19.89 -0.24
C PHE A 193 -14.13 -18.40 -0.16
N LEU A 194 -14.56 -17.95 1.02
CA LEU A 194 -14.69 -16.53 1.32
C LEU A 194 -13.41 -16.07 2.02
N PRO A 195 -12.60 -15.18 1.42
CA PRO A 195 -11.24 -14.88 1.85
C PRO A 195 -11.15 -13.90 3.03
N PHE A 196 -12.08 -13.89 3.95
CA PHE A 196 -12.19 -12.93 5.05
C PHE A 196 -11.58 -13.43 6.36
N ILE A 197 -10.51 -14.23 6.29
CA ILE A 197 -9.82 -14.74 7.49
C ILE A 197 -9.18 -13.59 8.29
N MET A 198 -8.54 -12.63 7.60
CA MET A 198 -7.82 -11.54 8.25
C MET A 198 -8.75 -10.34 8.48
N ALA A 199 -9.45 -9.89 7.46
CA ALA A 199 -10.37 -8.76 7.49
C ALA A 199 -11.25 -8.75 6.24
N SER A 200 -12.19 -7.82 6.18
CA SER A 200 -13.02 -7.57 5.00
C SER A 200 -13.31 -6.08 4.86
N ASN A 201 -13.13 -5.54 3.66
CA ASN A 201 -13.56 -4.19 3.32
C ASN A 201 -15.06 -4.13 2.96
N VAL A 202 -15.71 -5.29 2.73
CA VAL A 202 -17.12 -5.38 2.34
C VAL A 202 -18.04 -5.22 3.54
N HIS A 203 -17.71 -5.90 4.65
CA HIS A 203 -18.53 -5.86 5.86
C HIS A 203 -17.66 -6.18 7.08
N PRO A 204 -17.72 -5.39 8.17
CA PRO A 204 -16.84 -5.56 9.34
C PRO A 204 -16.98 -6.90 10.07
N ASN A 205 -18.14 -7.56 9.92
CA ASN A 205 -18.42 -8.86 10.53
C ASN A 205 -18.23 -10.04 9.56
N ALA A 206 -17.77 -9.82 8.33
CA ALA A 206 -17.51 -10.92 7.39
C ALA A 206 -16.36 -11.80 7.93
N LYS A 207 -16.52 -13.11 7.75
CA LYS A 207 -15.58 -14.13 8.22
C LYS A 207 -15.21 -15.07 7.09
N GLY A 208 -13.97 -15.59 7.12
CA GLY A 208 -13.55 -16.64 6.20
C GLY A 208 -14.44 -17.88 6.34
N SER A 209 -14.80 -18.47 5.22
CA SER A 209 -15.69 -19.63 5.19
C SER A 209 -15.39 -20.49 3.97
N PHE A 210 -15.61 -21.78 4.11
CA PHE A 210 -15.69 -22.71 2.99
C PHE A 210 -17.16 -23.17 2.85
N ILE A 211 -17.73 -23.00 1.67
CA ILE A 211 -19.13 -23.31 1.39
C ILE A 211 -19.20 -24.43 0.36
N GLY A 212 -20.07 -25.42 0.58
CA GLY A 212 -20.29 -26.50 -0.36
C GLY A 212 -19.29 -27.65 -0.27
N ILE A 213 -18.59 -27.83 0.87
CA ILE A 213 -17.72 -28.99 1.09
C ILE A 213 -18.57 -30.27 1.09
N ASN A 214 -18.07 -31.30 0.43
CA ASN A 214 -18.66 -32.66 0.41
C ASN A 214 -17.58 -33.73 0.55
N ALA A 215 -17.99 -35.00 0.60
CA ALA A 215 -17.11 -36.14 0.84
C ALA A 215 -16.09 -36.44 -0.27
N TYR A 216 -16.22 -35.84 -1.45
CA TYR A 216 -15.29 -36.02 -2.58
C TYR A 216 -14.17 -34.98 -2.59
N HIS A 217 -14.28 -33.88 -1.81
CA HIS A 217 -13.29 -32.86 -1.78
C HIS A 217 -12.06 -33.29 -0.97
N THR A 218 -10.90 -33.16 -1.57
CA THR A 218 -9.59 -33.44 -0.97
C THR A 218 -8.88 -32.14 -0.59
N ARG A 219 -7.68 -32.27 0.04
CA ARG A 219 -6.81 -31.10 0.33
C ARG A 219 -6.58 -30.24 -0.92
N ALA A 220 -6.36 -30.87 -2.08
CA ALA A 220 -6.15 -30.16 -3.34
C ALA A 220 -7.35 -29.26 -3.71
N HIS A 221 -8.59 -29.73 -3.55
CA HIS A 221 -9.79 -28.92 -3.80
C HIS A 221 -9.91 -27.75 -2.80
N ILE A 222 -9.56 -27.97 -1.54
CA ILE A 222 -9.56 -26.90 -0.52
C ILE A 222 -8.51 -25.83 -0.86
N VAL A 223 -7.29 -26.21 -1.20
CA VAL A 223 -6.23 -25.26 -1.57
C VAL A 223 -6.60 -24.52 -2.84
N ARG A 224 -7.15 -25.20 -3.85
CA ARG A 224 -7.61 -24.55 -5.07
C ARG A 224 -8.72 -23.54 -4.80
N SER A 225 -9.68 -23.87 -3.93
CA SER A 225 -10.72 -22.91 -3.54
C SER A 225 -10.16 -21.66 -2.86
N ILE A 226 -9.06 -21.79 -2.10
CA ILE A 226 -8.36 -20.64 -1.54
C ILE A 226 -7.74 -19.80 -2.67
N TYR A 227 -7.07 -20.42 -3.65
CA TYR A 227 -6.51 -19.68 -4.80
C TYR A 227 -7.59 -18.97 -5.60
N GLU A 228 -8.71 -19.64 -5.89
CA GLU A 228 -9.83 -19.06 -6.62
C GLU A 228 -10.53 -17.93 -5.84
N GLY A 229 -10.60 -18.05 -4.51
CA GLY A 229 -11.19 -17.01 -3.67
C GLY A 229 -10.28 -15.78 -3.44
N ILE A 230 -8.97 -15.92 -3.73
CA ILE A 230 -7.99 -14.83 -3.68
C ILE A 230 -7.94 -14.07 -5.02
N ALA A 231 -8.10 -14.78 -6.15
CA ALA A 231 -8.03 -14.23 -7.50
C ALA A 231 -9.25 -13.40 -7.87
#